data_29bbd8291e65594a620af0f409634e15
#
_entry.id   29bbd8291e65594a620af0f409634e15
#
_cell.length_a   1.000
_cell.length_b   1.000
_cell.length_c   1.000
_cell.angle_alpha   90.00
_cell.angle_beta   90.00
_cell.angle_gamma   90.00
#
_symmetry.space_group_name_H-M   'P 1'
#
loop_
_entity.id
_entity.type
_entity.pdbx_description
1 polymer ?
#
loop_
_entity_poly.entity_id
_entity_poly.type
_entity_poly.pdbx_seq_one_letter_code
_entity_poly.pdbx_strand_id
1 'polypeptide(L)'
;MVYGADIMRKKCNDCSGEAKQRNISADEYIDYDEFNIARKKILGTAHNDKGIGTLSEKTLHAVLKNYYEPDEDKHEVAIDGYYADIFNDSGIIEIQTRQLNKLRDKLAVFLEEYHVTVVYPCAYNKWISWIDPESGDISAKRKSPRHYTEYDAFFELYKIKNLLKHPNLSVHLVLMDIEEYKLLNGWNYTRISAQ
;
A
#
# COMPACT_ATOMS: atom_id res chain seq x y z
N MET A 1 -6.51 12.90 7.15
CA MET A 1 -5.62 11.80 7.58
C MET A 1 -4.32 11.95 6.81
N VAL A 2 -3.22 12.19 7.48
CA VAL A 2 -1.88 12.28 6.89
C VAL A 2 -1.12 11.06 7.41
N TYR A 3 -0.43 10.32 6.55
CA TYR A 3 0.40 9.20 6.97
C TYR A 3 1.88 9.59 6.87
N GLY A 4 2.62 9.38 7.97
CA GLY A 4 4.05 9.12 7.89
C GLY A 4 4.20 7.60 7.79
N ALA A 5 4.86 7.09 6.78
CA ALA A 5 5.11 5.66 6.64
C ALA A 5 6.61 5.40 6.67
N ASP A 6 7.04 4.56 7.60
CA ASP A 6 8.35 3.94 7.57
C ASP A 6 8.16 2.47 7.19
N ILE A 7 8.96 1.97 6.26
CA ILE A 7 8.83 0.60 5.77
C ILE A 7 9.81 -0.30 6.48
N MET A 8 9.35 -1.49 6.92
CA MET A 8 10.20 -2.44 7.60
C MET A 8 10.59 -3.68 6.79
N ARG A 9 9.75 -4.20 5.89
CA ARG A 9 10.06 -5.44 5.15
C ARG A 9 9.17 -5.64 3.92
N LYS A 10 9.75 -6.26 2.88
CA LYS A 10 9.04 -6.82 1.73
C LYS A 10 9.13 -8.34 1.81
N LYS A 11 7.99 -9.05 1.76
CA LYS A 11 7.97 -10.51 1.61
C LYS A 11 7.41 -10.84 0.23
N CYS A 12 8.17 -11.56 -0.56
CA CYS A 12 7.75 -12.09 -1.86
C CYS A 12 7.40 -13.56 -1.71
N ASN A 13 6.21 -13.97 -2.12
CA ASN A 13 5.85 -15.37 -2.28
C ASN A 13 5.84 -15.69 -3.78
N ASP A 14 6.94 -16.27 -4.27
CA ASP A 14 7.00 -16.81 -5.62
C ASP A 14 6.33 -18.20 -5.62
N CYS A 15 5.20 -18.32 -6.31
CA CYS A 15 4.39 -19.53 -6.36
C CYS A 15 4.70 -20.45 -7.54
N SER A 16 5.82 -20.27 -8.25
CA SER A 16 6.21 -21.16 -9.34
C SER A 16 7.01 -22.35 -8.84
N GLY A 17 6.37 -23.51 -8.82
CA GLY A 17 7.02 -24.79 -8.55
C GLY A 17 7.88 -25.26 -9.72
N GLU A 18 9.13 -24.86 -9.72
CA GLU A 18 10.30 -25.62 -10.19
C GLU A 18 11.52 -24.97 -9.54
N ALA A 19 12.01 -25.65 -8.50
CA ALA A 19 13.13 -25.20 -7.70
C ALA A 19 14.45 -25.29 -8.51
N LYS A 20 14.82 -24.19 -9.17
CA LYS A 20 16.22 -23.81 -9.17
C LYS A 20 16.46 -23.06 -7.88
N GLN A 21 17.25 -23.68 -6.98
CA GLN A 21 17.77 -23.03 -5.78
C GLN A 21 18.49 -21.72 -6.16
N ARG A 22 17.73 -20.63 -6.28
CA ARG A 22 18.24 -19.32 -5.98
C ARG A 22 18.08 -19.18 -4.49
N ASN A 23 19.18 -18.96 -3.79
CA ASN A 23 19.17 -18.43 -2.44
C ASN A 23 18.50 -17.04 -2.50
N ILE A 24 17.17 -17.03 -2.52
CA ILE A 24 16.39 -15.81 -2.28
C ILE A 24 16.47 -15.67 -0.78
N SER A 25 17.34 -14.79 -0.31
CA SER A 25 17.28 -14.33 1.06
C SER A 25 15.86 -13.82 1.28
N ALA A 26 15.13 -14.38 2.24
CA ALA A 26 13.70 -14.13 2.48
C ALA A 26 13.38 -12.68 2.90
N ASP A 27 14.36 -11.80 2.90
CA ASP A 27 14.29 -10.39 3.25
C ASP A 27 14.86 -9.56 2.09
N GLU A 28 14.09 -9.36 1.03
CA GLU A 28 14.38 -8.28 0.10
C GLU A 28 14.03 -6.97 0.82
N TYR A 29 15.05 -6.31 1.35
CA TYR A 29 14.89 -5.03 2.04
C TYR A 29 14.46 -3.97 1.05
N ILE A 30 13.48 -3.18 1.45
CA ILE A 30 13.13 -1.95 0.75
C ILE A 30 14.28 -0.97 0.92
N ASP A 31 14.67 -0.32 -0.17
CA ASP A 31 15.61 0.79 -0.11
C ASP A 31 14.94 1.97 0.60
N TYR A 32 15.43 2.26 1.80
CA TYR A 32 14.89 3.33 2.65
C TYR A 32 15.11 4.71 2.05
N ASP A 33 16.22 4.92 1.34
CA ASP A 33 16.55 6.22 0.77
C ASP A 33 15.63 6.51 -0.41
N GLU A 34 15.44 5.55 -1.31
CA GLU A 34 14.49 5.66 -2.42
C GLU A 34 13.04 5.84 -1.93
N PHE A 35 12.64 5.08 -0.91
CA PHE A 35 11.32 5.26 -0.32
C PHE A 35 11.14 6.65 0.32
N ASN A 36 12.14 7.16 1.02
CA ASN A 36 12.09 8.49 1.61
C ASN A 36 12.06 9.58 0.55
N ILE A 37 12.72 9.39 -0.59
CA ILE A 37 12.65 10.30 -1.74
C ILE A 37 11.22 10.34 -2.27
N ALA A 38 10.61 9.18 -2.57
CA ALA A 38 9.24 9.08 -3.04
C ALA A 38 8.25 9.72 -2.04
N ARG A 39 8.41 9.42 -0.74
CA ARG A 39 7.60 10.01 0.33
C ARG A 39 7.70 11.53 0.37
N LYS A 40 8.90 12.09 0.34
CA LYS A 40 9.12 13.56 0.36
C LYS A 40 8.53 14.23 -0.87
N LYS A 41 8.68 13.62 -2.06
CA LYS A 41 8.10 14.12 -3.31
C LYS A 41 6.58 14.26 -3.17
N ILE A 42 5.89 13.21 -2.75
CA ILE A 42 4.43 13.19 -2.65
C ILE A 42 3.91 14.08 -1.52
N LEU A 43 4.53 14.03 -0.34
CA LEU A 43 4.10 14.88 0.79
C LEU A 43 4.42 16.36 0.56
N GLY A 44 5.51 16.68 -0.15
CA GLY A 44 5.85 18.06 -0.52
C GLY A 44 4.87 18.68 -1.50
N THR A 45 4.29 17.90 -2.41
CA THR A 45 3.25 18.34 -3.36
C THR A 45 1.86 18.44 -2.71
N ALA A 46 1.56 17.57 -1.72
CA ALA A 46 0.25 17.51 -1.06
C ALA A 46 -0.07 18.74 -0.18
N HIS A 47 0.92 19.56 0.17
CA HIS A 47 0.68 20.80 0.94
C HIS A 47 -0.14 21.86 0.16
N ASN A 48 -0.29 21.71 -1.15
CA ASN A 48 -0.99 22.67 -2.00
C ASN A 48 -2.47 22.34 -2.24
N ASP A 49 -2.93 21.12 -1.91
CA ASP A 49 -4.31 20.69 -2.13
C ASP A 49 -5.13 20.63 -0.83
N LYS A 50 -6.20 21.40 -0.81
CA LYS A 50 -7.13 21.56 0.30
C LYS A 50 -7.82 20.23 0.67
N GLY A 51 -7.52 19.67 1.83
CA GLY A 51 -8.34 18.62 2.42
C GLY A 51 -7.61 17.54 3.21
N ILE A 52 -7.46 17.75 4.50
CA ILE A 52 -6.82 16.80 5.46
C ILE A 52 -7.55 15.44 5.56
N GLY A 53 -8.77 15.31 5.06
CA GLY A 53 -9.64 14.15 5.37
C GLY A 53 -9.63 12.97 4.39
N THR A 54 -9.21 13.14 3.14
CA THR A 54 -9.31 12.10 2.08
C THR A 54 -7.97 11.63 1.53
N LEU A 55 -6.88 12.20 1.98
CA LEU A 55 -5.52 12.02 1.42
C LEU A 55 -4.85 10.71 1.80
N SER A 56 -5.32 9.99 2.80
CA SER A 56 -4.54 8.94 3.42
C SER A 56 -4.26 7.71 2.55
N GLU A 57 -5.31 7.13 1.97
CA GLU A 57 -5.18 5.95 1.11
C GLU A 57 -4.58 6.32 -0.24
N LYS A 58 -5.01 7.45 -0.79
CA LYS A 58 -4.46 8.00 -2.04
C LYS A 58 -2.98 8.39 -1.89
N THR A 59 -2.61 8.97 -0.75
CA THR A 59 -1.21 9.35 -0.48
C THR A 59 -0.32 8.11 -0.39
N LEU A 60 -0.74 7.07 0.34
CA LEU A 60 0.00 5.83 0.44
C LEU A 60 0.17 5.17 -0.94
N HIS A 61 -0.91 5.11 -1.71
CA HIS A 61 -0.88 4.60 -3.08
C HIS A 61 0.10 5.38 -3.95
N ALA A 62 0.06 6.73 -3.91
CA ALA A 62 0.96 7.58 -4.67
C ALA A 62 2.43 7.43 -4.25
N VAL A 63 2.71 7.31 -2.95
CA VAL A 63 4.07 7.07 -2.43
C VAL A 63 4.60 5.73 -2.94
N LEU A 64 3.83 4.66 -2.82
CA LEU A 64 4.22 3.34 -3.30
C LEU A 64 4.40 3.34 -4.83
N LYS A 65 3.51 4.02 -5.57
CA LYS A 65 3.64 4.15 -7.03
C LYS A 65 4.97 4.80 -7.41
N ASN A 66 5.32 5.93 -6.80
CA ASN A 66 6.60 6.60 -7.06
C ASN A 66 7.82 5.81 -6.55
N TYR A 67 7.67 4.99 -5.51
CA TYR A 67 8.73 4.12 -5.03
C TYR A 67 9.03 2.99 -6.02
N TYR A 68 7.98 2.33 -6.53
CA TYR A 68 8.14 1.22 -7.48
C TYR A 68 8.53 1.68 -8.89
N GLU A 69 8.12 2.89 -9.27
CA GLU A 69 8.45 3.51 -10.54
C GLU A 69 8.52 5.04 -10.39
N PRO A 70 9.72 5.63 -10.37
CA PRO A 70 9.88 7.08 -10.27
C PRO A 70 9.45 7.86 -11.51
N ASP A 71 9.39 7.18 -12.67
CA ASP A 71 9.00 7.76 -13.96
C ASP A 71 7.46 7.79 -14.06
N GLU A 72 6.90 9.00 -14.00
CA GLU A 72 5.45 9.22 -14.03
C GLU A 72 4.82 8.89 -15.38
N ASP A 73 5.60 8.88 -16.48
CA ASP A 73 5.09 8.51 -17.81
C ASP A 73 4.69 7.03 -17.91
N LYS A 74 5.16 6.21 -16.96
CA LYS A 74 4.83 4.79 -16.81
C LYS A 74 3.64 4.54 -15.88
N HIS A 75 3.01 5.59 -15.35
CA HIS A 75 1.87 5.49 -14.46
C HIS A 75 0.55 5.57 -15.23
N GLU A 76 -0.50 4.92 -14.69
CA GLU A 76 -1.87 4.94 -15.23
C GLU A 76 -1.94 4.59 -16.72
N VAL A 77 -1.19 3.59 -17.14
CA VAL A 77 -1.11 3.18 -18.54
C VAL A 77 -2.34 2.37 -18.94
N ALA A 78 -2.99 2.75 -20.03
CA ALA A 78 -4.15 2.04 -20.57
C ALA A 78 -3.72 0.75 -21.30
N ILE A 79 -4.23 -0.40 -20.82
CA ILE A 79 -3.95 -1.73 -21.38
C ILE A 79 -5.27 -2.52 -21.39
N ASP A 80 -5.68 -3.00 -22.54
CA ASP A 80 -6.83 -3.90 -22.74
C ASP A 80 -8.12 -3.47 -22.03
N GLY A 81 -8.41 -2.16 -22.05
CA GLY A 81 -9.62 -1.58 -21.45
C GLY A 81 -9.52 -1.29 -19.95
N TYR A 82 -8.38 -1.53 -19.33
CA TYR A 82 -8.05 -1.18 -17.96
C TYR A 82 -6.91 -0.18 -17.89
N TYR A 83 -6.73 0.45 -16.74
CA TYR A 83 -5.55 1.29 -16.45
C TYR A 83 -4.65 0.55 -15.47
N ALA A 84 -3.43 0.24 -15.87
CA ALA A 84 -2.40 -0.29 -14.99
C ALA A 84 -1.86 0.85 -14.11
N ASP A 85 -1.69 0.60 -12.80
CA ASP A 85 -1.08 1.61 -11.92
C ASP A 85 0.33 1.97 -12.39
N ILE A 86 1.11 0.96 -12.78
CA ILE A 86 2.45 1.09 -13.37
C ILE A 86 2.59 0.04 -14.48
N PHE A 87 3.22 0.45 -15.59
CA PHE A 87 3.67 -0.47 -16.63
C PHE A 87 5.10 -0.14 -17.04
N ASN A 88 6.01 -1.07 -16.79
CA ASN A 88 7.43 -0.91 -17.09
C ASN A 88 8.05 -2.20 -17.67
N ASP A 89 9.37 -2.23 -17.79
CA ASP A 89 10.11 -3.38 -18.36
C ASP A 89 9.96 -4.68 -17.56
N SER A 90 9.55 -4.59 -16.28
CA SER A 90 9.28 -5.74 -15.42
C SER A 90 7.84 -6.26 -15.53
N GLY A 91 6.99 -5.57 -16.30
CA GLY A 91 5.58 -5.85 -16.47
C GLY A 91 4.67 -4.86 -15.77
N ILE A 92 3.51 -5.33 -15.31
CA ILE A 92 2.50 -4.52 -14.65
C ILE A 92 2.68 -4.58 -13.13
N ILE A 93 2.57 -3.43 -12.47
CA ILE A 93 2.52 -3.36 -11.01
C ILE A 93 1.20 -2.71 -10.60
N GLU A 94 0.42 -3.43 -9.78
CA GLU A 94 -0.85 -2.99 -9.22
C GLU A 94 -0.73 -2.77 -7.72
N ILE A 95 -1.06 -1.58 -7.24
CA ILE A 95 -1.00 -1.23 -5.82
C ILE A 95 -2.40 -1.24 -5.23
N GLN A 96 -2.70 -2.18 -4.37
CA GLN A 96 -4.02 -2.33 -3.78
C GLN A 96 -3.95 -2.33 -2.27
N THR A 97 -4.49 -1.31 -1.64
CA THR A 97 -4.44 -1.13 -0.17
C THR A 97 -5.49 -1.95 0.56
N ARG A 98 -6.54 -2.39 -0.12
CA ARG A 98 -7.64 -3.23 0.39
C ARG A 98 -8.54 -3.73 -0.74
N GLN A 99 -9.42 -4.71 -0.44
CA GLN A 99 -10.43 -5.21 -1.38
C GLN A 99 -9.81 -5.78 -2.67
N LEU A 100 -8.87 -6.73 -2.53
CA LEU A 100 -8.23 -7.41 -3.66
C LEU A 100 -9.24 -8.06 -4.63
N ASN A 101 -10.46 -8.35 -4.17
CA ASN A 101 -11.52 -8.84 -5.05
C ASN A 101 -11.85 -7.90 -6.21
N LYS A 102 -11.60 -6.60 -6.07
CA LYS A 102 -11.84 -5.62 -7.15
C LYS A 102 -10.83 -5.76 -8.31
N LEU A 103 -9.69 -6.39 -8.05
CA LEU A 103 -8.67 -6.62 -9.09
C LEU A 103 -8.94 -7.87 -9.94
N ARG A 104 -9.91 -8.74 -9.59
CA ARG A 104 -10.09 -10.05 -10.25
C ARG A 104 -10.17 -9.97 -11.76
N ASP A 105 -11.09 -9.16 -12.27
CA ASP A 105 -11.35 -9.08 -13.71
C ASP A 105 -10.17 -8.45 -14.45
N LYS A 106 -9.58 -7.40 -13.86
CA LYS A 106 -8.39 -6.73 -14.36
C LYS A 106 -7.19 -7.68 -14.40
N LEU A 107 -6.94 -8.41 -13.31
CA LEU A 107 -5.86 -9.40 -13.22
C LEU A 107 -6.07 -10.54 -14.21
N ALA A 108 -7.30 -11.00 -14.42
CA ALA A 108 -7.58 -12.06 -15.38
C ALA A 108 -7.16 -11.67 -16.80
N VAL A 109 -7.38 -10.41 -17.19
CA VAL A 109 -6.97 -9.89 -18.49
C VAL A 109 -5.44 -9.71 -18.55
N PHE A 110 -4.86 -9.04 -17.57
CA PHE A 110 -3.42 -8.72 -17.61
C PHE A 110 -2.52 -9.96 -17.57
N LEU A 111 -2.91 -10.98 -16.81
CA LEU A 111 -2.12 -12.20 -16.63
C LEU A 111 -2.02 -13.05 -17.90
N GLU A 112 -2.86 -12.82 -18.91
CA GLU A 112 -2.80 -13.55 -20.19
C GLU A 112 -1.51 -13.19 -20.95
N GLU A 113 -1.05 -11.94 -20.87
CA GLU A 113 0.08 -11.46 -21.66
C GLU A 113 1.24 -10.91 -20.83
N TYR A 114 0.98 -10.45 -19.59
CA TYR A 114 1.98 -9.73 -18.79
C TYR A 114 2.29 -10.44 -17.47
N HIS A 115 3.52 -10.22 -17.01
CA HIS A 115 3.82 -10.47 -15.59
C HIS A 115 3.19 -9.36 -14.76
N VAL A 116 2.43 -9.74 -13.72
CA VAL A 116 1.74 -8.79 -12.85
C VAL A 116 2.23 -8.94 -11.42
N THR A 117 2.68 -7.85 -10.83
CA THR A 117 3.03 -7.76 -9.42
C THR A 117 1.94 -7.00 -8.66
N VAL A 118 1.24 -7.66 -7.75
CA VAL A 118 0.29 -7.01 -6.84
C VAL A 118 1.01 -6.59 -5.57
N VAL A 119 1.07 -5.29 -5.31
CA VAL A 119 1.65 -4.71 -4.10
C VAL A 119 0.55 -4.47 -3.08
N TYR A 120 0.63 -5.15 -1.93
CA TYR A 120 -0.33 -5.04 -0.85
C TYR A 120 0.33 -4.53 0.43
N PRO A 121 0.13 -3.24 0.80
CA PRO A 121 0.68 -2.67 2.01
C PRO A 121 -0.07 -3.13 3.26
N CYS A 122 0.68 -3.52 4.29
CA CYS A 122 0.18 -3.94 5.59
C CYS A 122 0.70 -2.99 6.68
N ALA A 123 -0.19 -2.41 7.47
CA ALA A 123 0.16 -1.54 8.60
C ALA A 123 0.72 -2.37 9.77
N TYR A 124 2.02 -2.66 9.77
CA TYR A 124 2.67 -3.45 10.82
C TYR A 124 2.58 -2.76 12.19
N ASN A 125 3.05 -1.51 12.29
CA ASN A 125 2.77 -0.66 13.42
C ASN A 125 1.94 0.55 12.96
N LYS A 126 1.00 0.94 13.82
CA LYS A 126 0.15 2.09 13.55
C LYS A 126 0.13 3.00 14.75
N TRP A 127 0.41 4.28 14.53
CA TRP A 127 0.23 5.33 15.51
C TRP A 127 -0.90 6.26 15.10
N ILE A 128 -1.60 6.79 16.07
CA ILE A 128 -2.74 7.69 15.86
C ILE A 128 -2.47 8.96 16.66
N SER A 129 -2.61 10.10 15.98
CA SER A 129 -2.67 11.43 16.58
C SER A 129 -3.97 12.09 16.16
N TRP A 130 -4.51 12.93 17.05
CA TRP A 130 -5.73 13.67 16.81
C TRP A 130 -5.39 15.13 16.56
N ILE A 131 -6.03 15.74 15.57
CA ILE A 131 -5.91 17.16 15.25
C ILE A 131 -7.21 17.83 15.67
N ASP A 132 -7.10 18.85 16.50
CA ASP A 132 -8.22 19.74 16.82
C ASP A 132 -8.46 20.66 15.62
N PRO A 133 -9.64 20.63 14.99
CA PRO A 133 -9.91 21.43 13.80
C PRO A 133 -10.03 22.94 14.09
N GLU A 134 -10.25 23.34 15.36
CA GLU A 134 -10.39 24.76 15.74
C GLU A 134 -9.05 25.38 16.10
N SER A 135 -8.24 24.70 16.92
CA SER A 135 -6.93 25.21 17.35
C SER A 135 -5.79 24.79 16.43
N GLY A 136 -5.96 23.71 15.67
CA GLY A 136 -4.88 23.06 14.90
C GLY A 136 -3.92 22.23 15.75
N ASP A 137 -4.18 22.10 17.05
CA ASP A 137 -3.32 21.36 17.98
C ASP A 137 -3.32 19.87 17.65
N ILE A 138 -2.15 19.24 17.75
CA ILE A 138 -1.96 17.82 17.51
C ILE A 138 -1.71 17.11 18.85
N SER A 139 -2.54 16.10 19.14
CA SER A 139 -2.38 15.29 20.35
C SER A 139 -1.09 14.48 20.34
N ALA A 140 -0.66 14.05 21.51
CA ALA A 140 0.43 13.08 21.63
C ALA A 140 0.13 11.81 20.83
N LYS A 141 1.15 11.30 20.15
CA LYS A 141 1.14 10.09 19.34
C LYS A 141 0.84 8.85 20.20
N ARG A 142 -0.21 8.11 19.88
CA ARG A 142 -0.62 6.89 20.57
C ARG A 142 -0.51 5.67 19.65
N LYS A 143 0.18 4.62 20.10
CA LYS A 143 0.27 3.37 19.36
C LYS A 143 -1.09 2.66 19.35
N SER A 144 -1.54 2.25 18.16
CA SER A 144 -2.73 1.41 18.01
C SER A 144 -2.47 0.03 18.65
N PRO A 145 -3.44 -0.53 19.41
CA PRO A 145 -3.30 -1.88 19.94
C PRO A 145 -3.36 -2.96 18.85
N ARG A 146 -3.87 -2.63 17.66
CA ARG A 146 -3.97 -3.56 16.54
C ARG A 146 -2.67 -3.57 15.76
N HIS A 147 -2.06 -4.74 15.66
CA HIS A 147 -0.93 -5.04 14.80
C HIS A 147 -1.41 -5.85 13.62
N TYR A 148 -0.95 -5.51 12.42
CA TYR A 148 -1.12 -6.33 11.24
C TYR A 148 0.17 -7.09 10.99
N THR A 149 0.03 -8.36 10.69
CA THR A 149 1.11 -9.24 10.26
C THR A 149 0.89 -9.64 8.81
N GLU A 150 1.88 -10.27 8.19
CA GLU A 150 1.74 -10.86 6.86
C GLU A 150 0.57 -11.86 6.78
N TYR A 151 0.22 -12.50 7.90
CA TYR A 151 -0.89 -13.47 7.95
C TYR A 151 -2.26 -12.79 7.79
N ASP A 152 -2.41 -11.54 8.19
CA ASP A 152 -3.65 -10.79 8.01
C ASP A 152 -3.95 -10.55 6.52
N ALA A 153 -2.91 -10.53 5.67
CA ALA A 153 -3.07 -10.41 4.23
C ALA A 153 -3.77 -11.63 3.60
N PHE A 154 -3.74 -12.82 4.23
CA PHE A 154 -4.40 -14.01 3.70
C PHE A 154 -5.90 -13.84 3.51
N PHE A 155 -6.57 -13.03 4.34
CA PHE A 155 -7.99 -12.73 4.17
C PHE A 155 -8.26 -11.99 2.85
N GLU A 156 -7.36 -11.12 2.43
CA GLU A 156 -7.47 -10.41 1.16
C GLU A 156 -7.01 -11.31 0.00
N LEU A 157 -5.90 -12.03 0.15
CA LEU A 157 -5.38 -12.95 -0.85
C LEU A 157 -6.39 -14.08 -1.16
N TYR A 158 -7.13 -14.56 -0.16
CA TYR A 158 -8.18 -15.55 -0.37
C TYR A 158 -9.23 -15.09 -1.37
N LYS A 159 -9.48 -13.80 -1.47
CA LYS A 159 -10.45 -13.22 -2.43
C LYS A 159 -10.02 -13.39 -3.89
N ILE A 160 -8.71 -13.55 -4.14
CA ILE A 160 -8.11 -13.80 -5.46
C ILE A 160 -7.46 -15.19 -5.56
N LYS A 161 -7.84 -16.13 -4.69
CA LYS A 161 -7.22 -17.45 -4.55
C LYS A 161 -7.05 -18.23 -5.85
N ASN A 162 -7.99 -18.08 -6.79
CA ASN A 162 -7.96 -18.79 -8.06
C ASN A 162 -6.81 -18.30 -8.97
N LEU A 163 -6.33 -17.07 -8.76
CA LEU A 163 -5.25 -16.46 -9.53
C LEU A 163 -3.88 -16.64 -8.87
N LEU A 164 -3.82 -16.98 -7.57
CA LEU A 164 -2.55 -17.07 -6.84
C LEU A 164 -1.58 -18.13 -7.37
N LYS A 165 -2.07 -19.10 -8.14
CA LYS A 165 -1.23 -20.14 -8.78
C LYS A 165 -0.79 -19.76 -10.19
N HIS A 166 -1.19 -18.59 -10.68
CA HIS A 166 -0.83 -18.18 -12.02
C HIS A 166 0.68 -17.89 -12.10
N PRO A 167 1.41 -18.44 -13.10
CA PRO A 167 2.87 -18.29 -13.18
C PRO A 167 3.33 -16.85 -13.37
N ASN A 168 2.48 -16.01 -13.94
CA ASN A 168 2.76 -14.59 -14.18
C ASN A 168 2.32 -13.68 -13.03
N LEU A 169 1.81 -14.22 -11.90
CA LEU A 169 1.40 -13.41 -10.74
C LEU A 169 2.43 -13.46 -9.63
N SER A 170 2.92 -12.29 -9.24
CA SER A 170 3.69 -12.08 -8.02
C SER A 170 2.90 -11.24 -7.02
N VAL A 171 3.08 -11.48 -5.73
CA VAL A 171 2.47 -10.68 -4.66
C VAL A 171 3.55 -10.18 -3.72
N HIS A 172 3.63 -8.87 -3.59
CA HIS A 172 4.51 -8.19 -2.65
C HIS A 172 3.72 -7.70 -1.44
N LEU A 173 3.97 -8.28 -0.27
CA LEU A 173 3.44 -7.79 1.00
C LEU A 173 4.43 -6.78 1.59
N VAL A 174 3.99 -5.52 1.68
CA VAL A 174 4.82 -4.42 2.17
C VAL A 174 4.42 -4.10 3.60
N LEU A 175 5.23 -4.53 4.58
CA LEU A 175 5.02 -4.23 5.98
C LEU A 175 5.50 -2.80 6.28
N MET A 176 4.60 -1.96 6.79
CA MET A 176 4.84 -0.53 6.97
C MET A 176 4.49 -0.06 8.36
N ASP A 177 5.26 0.87 8.87
CA ASP A 177 4.89 1.68 10.02
C ASP A 177 4.11 2.91 9.55
N ILE A 178 2.90 3.10 10.07
CA ILE A 178 1.97 4.13 9.61
C ILE A 178 1.61 5.09 10.75
N GLU A 179 1.70 6.39 10.48
CA GLU A 179 1.13 7.43 11.33
C GLU A 179 -0.18 7.95 10.75
N GLU A 180 -1.27 7.83 11.50
CA GLU A 180 -2.60 8.29 11.10
C GLU A 180 -2.99 9.52 11.92
N TYR A 181 -3.27 10.62 11.24
CA TYR A 181 -3.80 11.83 11.84
C TYR A 181 -5.31 11.89 11.64
N LYS A 182 -6.07 12.00 12.73
CA LYS A 182 -7.53 12.07 12.73
C LYS A 182 -8.01 13.43 13.21
N LEU A 183 -9.03 13.96 12.57
CA LEU A 183 -9.68 15.18 13.06
C LEU A 183 -10.61 14.85 14.23
N LEU A 184 -10.57 15.66 15.28
CA LEU A 184 -11.53 15.65 16.39
C LEU A 184 -12.85 16.28 15.92
N ASN A 185 -13.64 15.56 15.13
CA ASN A 185 -14.89 16.08 14.56
C ASN A 185 -16.16 15.63 15.32
N GLY A 186 -16.07 15.41 16.63
CA GLY A 186 -17.21 15.10 17.51
C GLY A 186 -17.88 13.73 17.30
N TRP A 187 -17.73 13.11 16.14
CA TRP A 187 -18.38 11.83 15.78
C TRP A 187 -17.84 10.62 16.55
N ASN A 188 -16.63 10.73 17.10
CA ASN A 188 -15.98 9.63 17.84
C ASN A 188 -16.12 9.75 19.36
N TYR A 189 -16.63 10.85 19.88
CA TYR A 189 -16.80 11.05 21.33
C TYR A 189 -17.98 10.26 21.91
N THR A 190 -18.99 9.95 21.13
CA THR A 190 -20.22 9.29 21.58
C THR A 190 -20.07 7.78 21.85
N ARG A 191 -18.95 7.17 21.50
CA ARG A 191 -18.70 5.72 21.74
C ARG A 191 -17.83 5.40 22.94
N ILE A 192 -17.25 6.39 23.60
CA ILE A 192 -16.36 6.19 24.78
C ILE A 192 -17.08 6.42 26.10
N SER A 193 -18.28 7.03 26.11
CA SER A 193 -19.05 7.32 27.32
C SER A 193 -20.20 6.36 27.61
N ALA A 194 -20.23 5.19 26.96
CA ALA A 194 -21.21 4.14 27.19
C ALA A 194 -20.52 2.82 27.61
N GLN A 195 -19.73 2.86 28.67
CA GLN A 195 -19.38 1.70 29.54
C GLN A 195 -19.23 2.18 30.94
#